data_ee94ed70d2c8c1a0f18758676b416eef
#
_entry.id   ee94ed70d2c8c1a0f18758676b416eef
#
_cell.length_a   1.000
_cell.length_b   1.000
_cell.length_c   1.000
_cell.angle_alpha   90.00
_cell.angle_beta   90.00
_cell.angle_gamma   90.00
#
_symmetry.space_group_name_H-M   'P 1'
#
loop_
_entity.id
_entity.type
_entity.pdbx_description
1 polymer ?
#
loop_
_entity_poly.entity_id
_entity_poly.type
_entity_poly.pdbx_seq_one_letter_code
_entity_poly.pdbx_strand_id
1 'polypeptide(L)'
;MSIWIFFKIIGSLALLIYGMKVMSEALQKMAGSQLRHILGAMTTNRFTGLLTGMFVTTSVQSSTATTVMTVSFVNAGLLTLAQAISVIMGANIGTTFTAWIMTLGFSFNMANVVFPVFFIALLLIYRKKHRYIGDFLFGIAFMFFAISTLGATGKEMDLSHNQMVIDFFSSFDKDSYFTIFSFLFIGTVLTFCMQSSAALMAITMVLCSSGVLPIYMGIALVLGENIGTTITSNIAAMGANTQARRAALAHLTFNVFGVIWVLCIFYPFIDMVCGFVGVDPHADHIDATRLSVVLAAFHTTFNVCNTMVLIWLIPQMERFVCYVIKPSMKKDEDDFRLRYIGGTAIMKTPELSVLEAQKEIQSFAERIQRMFGMVRELLGVKDDTKFNKIFTRIEKYESISDNMEIEIANYLDNVSDAHLSDDTKAKIRAMLREISEIESIGDSCYNIARTINRKLKGKEDFTEKQYEHLHQMFELTDDSLTQMNVMLTGRRDSLDINRSFNVENEINNYRNQLRSQNINDVNDHKYTYAIGTMYMDIVSECEKLGDYVINVVEARMGTRQREA
;
A
#
# COMPACT_ATOMS: atom_id res chain seq x y z
N MET A 1 -26.56 37.45 -2.74
CA MET A 1 -25.46 36.86 -3.50
C MET A 1 -25.95 36.49 -4.90
N SER A 2 -25.31 36.99 -5.96
CA SER A 2 -25.71 36.62 -7.32
C SER A 2 -25.46 35.11 -7.54
N ILE A 3 -26.40 34.39 -8.13
CA ILE A 3 -26.25 32.96 -8.43
C ILE A 3 -25.00 32.69 -9.28
N TRP A 4 -24.57 33.67 -10.06
CA TRP A 4 -23.37 33.63 -10.87
C TRP A 4 -22.08 33.61 -10.03
N ILE A 5 -22.01 34.37 -8.96
CA ILE A 5 -20.87 34.37 -8.01
C ILE A 5 -20.75 33.01 -7.31
N PHE A 6 -21.88 32.42 -6.92
CA PHE A 6 -21.92 31.09 -6.35
C PHE A 6 -21.32 30.04 -7.30
N PHE A 7 -21.71 30.05 -8.57
CA PHE A 7 -21.13 29.16 -9.58
C PHE A 7 -19.64 29.44 -9.86
N LYS A 8 -19.20 30.71 -9.82
CA LYS A 8 -17.77 31.05 -9.94
C LYS A 8 -16.95 30.42 -8.80
N ILE A 9 -17.41 30.50 -7.55
CA ILE A 9 -16.71 29.93 -6.40
C ILE A 9 -16.63 28.41 -6.52
N ILE A 10 -17.77 27.74 -6.70
CA ILE A 10 -17.82 26.27 -6.80
C ILE A 10 -17.01 25.78 -8.00
N GLY A 11 -17.13 26.42 -9.14
CA GLY A 11 -16.38 26.08 -10.35
C GLY A 11 -14.86 26.26 -10.16
N SER A 12 -14.44 27.34 -9.50
CA SER A 12 -13.02 27.56 -9.19
C SER A 12 -12.49 26.57 -8.16
N LEU A 13 -13.27 26.21 -7.14
CA LEU A 13 -12.91 25.14 -6.19
C LEU A 13 -12.80 23.77 -6.88
N ALA A 14 -13.74 23.45 -7.75
CA ALA A 14 -13.70 22.23 -8.53
C ALA A 14 -12.46 22.18 -9.43
N LEU A 15 -12.13 23.31 -10.10
CA LEU A 15 -10.94 23.42 -10.93
C LEU A 15 -9.65 23.33 -10.13
N LEU A 16 -9.61 23.90 -8.91
CA LEU A 16 -8.48 23.80 -7.99
C LEU A 16 -8.24 22.34 -7.60
N ILE A 17 -9.26 21.63 -7.14
CA ILE A 17 -9.18 20.23 -6.74
C ILE A 17 -8.77 19.36 -7.93
N TYR A 18 -9.34 19.60 -9.11
CA TYR A 18 -9.00 18.88 -10.33
C TYR A 18 -7.56 19.15 -10.77
N GLY A 19 -7.11 20.39 -10.75
CA GLY A 19 -5.74 20.78 -11.08
C GLY A 19 -4.70 20.11 -10.18
N MET A 20 -4.94 20.13 -8.86
CA MET A 20 -4.09 19.42 -7.89
C MET A 20 -4.08 17.91 -8.12
N LYS A 21 -5.23 17.30 -8.44
CA LYS A 21 -5.33 15.87 -8.76
C LYS A 21 -4.51 15.53 -10.01
N VAL A 22 -4.68 16.26 -11.10
CA VAL A 22 -3.95 16.04 -12.35
C VAL A 22 -2.44 16.21 -12.15
N MET A 23 -2.02 17.24 -11.42
CA MET A 23 -0.63 17.47 -11.06
C MET A 23 -0.03 16.30 -10.27
N SER A 24 -0.72 15.85 -9.23
CA SER A 24 -0.28 14.74 -8.37
C SER A 24 -0.21 13.42 -9.15
N GLU A 25 -1.23 13.08 -9.95
CA GLU A 25 -1.25 11.86 -10.78
C GLU A 25 -0.14 11.88 -11.85
N ALA A 26 0.12 13.02 -12.46
CA ALA A 26 1.20 13.16 -13.44
C ALA A 26 2.56 12.91 -12.79
N LEU A 27 2.82 13.50 -11.63
CA LEU A 27 4.05 13.27 -10.87
C LEU A 27 4.21 11.81 -10.43
N GLN A 28 3.13 11.17 -9.97
CA GLN A 28 3.13 9.75 -9.62
C GLN A 28 3.48 8.87 -10.82
N LYS A 29 2.90 9.17 -11.99
CA LYS A 29 3.20 8.43 -13.25
C LYS A 29 4.63 8.67 -13.74
N MET A 30 5.16 9.89 -13.58
CA MET A 30 6.55 10.22 -13.93
C MET A 30 7.55 9.52 -13.00
N ALA A 31 7.27 9.48 -11.73
CA ALA A 31 8.16 8.92 -10.71
C ALA A 31 8.07 7.38 -10.62
N GLY A 32 6.95 6.79 -10.97
CA GLY A 32 6.68 5.36 -11.20
C GLY A 32 7.43 4.40 -10.27
N SER A 33 8.19 3.47 -10.86
CA SER A 33 8.95 2.44 -10.13
C SER A 33 10.11 3.01 -9.29
N GLN A 34 10.63 4.20 -9.62
CA GLN A 34 11.76 4.81 -8.90
C GLN A 34 11.38 5.19 -7.46
N LEU A 35 10.15 5.70 -7.23
CA LEU A 35 9.68 6.03 -5.87
C LEU A 35 9.67 4.81 -4.94
N ARG A 36 9.30 3.65 -5.47
CA ARG A 36 9.31 2.39 -4.73
C ARG A 36 10.73 1.95 -4.37
N HIS A 37 11.63 2.05 -5.33
CA HIS A 37 13.04 1.73 -5.10
C HIS A 37 13.65 2.65 -4.04
N ILE A 38 13.34 3.95 -4.10
CA ILE A 38 13.78 4.95 -3.12
C ILE A 38 13.22 4.62 -1.72
N LEU A 39 11.91 4.35 -1.60
CA LEU A 39 11.29 3.98 -0.32
C LEU A 39 11.89 2.71 0.28
N GLY A 40 12.13 1.67 -0.52
CA GLY A 40 12.68 0.40 -0.03
C GLY A 40 14.19 0.43 0.24
N ALA A 41 14.97 1.15 -0.59
CA ALA A 41 16.43 1.13 -0.52
C ALA A 41 17.02 2.19 0.41
N MET A 42 16.36 3.34 0.59
CA MET A 42 16.91 4.49 1.32
C MET A 42 16.45 4.61 2.77
N THR A 43 15.56 3.74 3.25
CA THR A 43 15.02 3.79 4.63
C THR A 43 15.83 2.96 5.61
N THR A 44 17.15 3.15 5.65
CA THR A 44 18.05 2.35 6.52
C THR A 44 18.03 2.80 7.98
N ASN A 45 17.74 4.06 8.26
CA ASN A 45 17.64 4.62 9.60
C ASN A 45 16.57 5.71 9.67
N ARG A 46 16.28 6.22 10.89
CA ARG A 46 15.22 7.24 11.11
C ARG A 46 15.42 8.53 10.33
N PHE A 47 16.65 8.98 10.11
CA PHE A 47 16.92 10.22 9.38
C PHE A 47 16.79 10.02 7.86
N THR A 48 17.31 8.91 7.34
CA THR A 48 17.12 8.57 5.93
C THR A 48 15.65 8.28 5.63
N GLY A 49 14.91 7.62 6.52
CA GLY A 49 13.47 7.44 6.40
C GLY A 49 12.70 8.77 6.38
N LEU A 50 13.06 9.71 7.27
CA LEU A 50 12.50 11.06 7.27
C LEU A 50 12.73 11.77 5.93
N LEU A 51 13.98 11.82 5.46
CA LEU A 51 14.33 12.47 4.19
C LEU A 51 13.62 11.80 3.01
N THR A 52 13.54 10.47 3.02
CA THR A 52 12.80 9.71 1.99
C THR A 52 11.32 10.09 1.98
N GLY A 53 10.67 10.10 3.14
CA GLY A 53 9.27 10.50 3.25
C GLY A 53 9.01 11.93 2.79
N MET A 54 9.89 12.86 3.17
CA MET A 54 9.84 14.26 2.73
C MET A 54 9.99 14.36 1.21
N PHE A 55 11.00 13.72 0.64
CA PHE A 55 11.27 13.74 -0.79
C PHE A 55 10.13 13.13 -1.61
N VAL A 56 9.65 11.94 -1.20
CA VAL A 56 8.55 11.25 -1.88
C VAL A 56 7.28 12.09 -1.85
N THR A 57 6.91 12.65 -0.69
CA THR A 57 5.70 13.47 -0.56
C THR A 57 5.81 14.76 -1.35
N THR A 58 6.94 15.43 -1.30
CA THR A 58 7.18 16.64 -2.12
C THR A 58 7.09 16.32 -3.61
N SER A 59 7.61 15.17 -4.04
CA SER A 59 7.58 14.74 -5.45
C SER A 59 6.17 14.31 -5.89
N VAL A 60 5.41 13.62 -5.03
CA VAL A 60 4.06 13.12 -5.34
C VAL A 60 2.99 14.18 -5.07
N GLN A 61 3.30 15.22 -4.28
CA GLN A 61 2.35 16.25 -3.81
C GLN A 61 1.12 15.67 -3.10
N SER A 62 1.31 14.53 -2.41
CA SER A 62 0.25 13.83 -1.69
C SER A 62 0.80 13.05 -0.51
N SER A 63 0.60 13.55 0.71
CA SER A 63 0.96 12.83 1.94
C SER A 63 0.08 11.59 2.15
N THR A 64 -1.18 11.65 1.76
CA THR A 64 -2.07 10.49 1.82
C THR A 64 -1.52 9.34 0.96
N ALA A 65 -1.11 9.62 -0.30
CA ALA A 65 -0.51 8.61 -1.17
C ALA A 65 0.78 8.04 -0.55
N THR A 66 1.69 8.89 -0.04
CA THR A 66 2.93 8.47 0.60
C THR A 66 2.67 7.62 1.85
N THR A 67 1.71 8.02 2.70
CA THR A 67 1.38 7.28 3.92
C THR A 67 0.74 5.93 3.59
N VAL A 68 -0.20 5.88 2.62
CA VAL A 68 -0.81 4.64 2.16
C VAL A 68 0.24 3.70 1.56
N MET A 69 1.16 4.21 0.72
CA MET A 69 2.30 3.43 0.24
C MET A 69 3.15 2.88 1.39
N THR A 70 3.46 3.70 2.39
CA THR A 70 4.24 3.29 3.55
C THR A 70 3.54 2.19 4.35
N VAL A 71 2.23 2.33 4.58
CA VAL A 71 1.38 1.32 5.23
C VAL A 71 1.38 0.01 4.45
N SER A 72 1.27 0.08 3.11
CA SER A 72 1.33 -1.10 2.24
C SER A 72 2.72 -1.77 2.26
N PHE A 73 3.82 -1.01 2.30
CA PHE A 73 5.16 -1.58 2.47
C PHE A 73 5.34 -2.27 3.82
N VAL A 74 4.76 -1.73 4.90
CA VAL A 74 4.73 -2.41 6.19
C VAL A 74 3.88 -3.67 6.12
N ASN A 75 2.73 -3.62 5.45
CA ASN A 75 1.86 -4.78 5.23
C ASN A 75 2.59 -5.88 4.46
N ALA A 76 3.34 -5.52 3.42
CA ALA A 76 4.18 -6.43 2.66
C ALA A 76 5.48 -6.87 3.38
N GLY A 77 5.75 -6.40 4.61
CA GLY A 77 6.96 -6.72 5.35
C GLY A 77 8.25 -6.12 4.75
N LEU A 78 8.13 -5.12 3.88
CA LEU A 78 9.26 -4.43 3.24
C LEU A 78 9.84 -3.31 4.11
N LEU A 79 9.05 -2.76 5.02
CA LEU A 79 9.45 -1.78 6.00
C LEU A 79 9.12 -2.25 7.42
N THR A 80 10.01 -1.99 8.35
CA THR A 80 9.71 -2.12 9.78
C THR A 80 8.79 -0.99 10.25
N LEU A 81 8.12 -1.18 11.38
CA LEU A 81 7.25 -0.15 11.95
C LEU A 81 8.03 1.15 12.27
N ALA A 82 9.23 1.04 12.82
CA ALA A 82 10.08 2.21 13.13
C ALA A 82 10.49 2.99 11.86
N GLN A 83 10.83 2.29 10.78
CA GLN A 83 11.12 2.90 9.48
C GLN A 83 9.88 3.61 8.92
N ALA A 84 8.72 2.96 8.98
CA ALA A 84 7.46 3.56 8.53
C ALA A 84 7.09 4.83 9.30
N ILE A 85 7.26 4.84 10.62
CA ILE A 85 7.03 6.03 11.44
C ILE A 85 7.93 7.18 10.98
N SER A 86 9.20 6.94 10.71
CA SER A 86 10.12 7.98 10.23
C SER A 86 9.74 8.52 8.85
N VAL A 87 9.32 7.65 7.92
CA VAL A 87 8.82 8.05 6.59
C VAL A 87 7.55 8.90 6.72
N ILE A 88 6.62 8.51 7.57
CA ILE A 88 5.38 9.26 7.83
C ILE A 88 5.66 10.65 8.41
N MET A 89 6.62 10.76 9.33
CA MET A 89 7.07 12.06 9.84
C MET A 89 7.62 12.95 8.72
N GLY A 90 8.44 12.37 7.84
CA GLY A 90 8.95 13.06 6.66
C GLY A 90 7.84 13.48 5.69
N ALA A 91 6.85 12.63 5.48
CA ALA A 91 5.71 12.92 4.63
C ALA A 91 4.92 14.14 5.10
N ASN A 92 4.76 14.33 6.41
CA ASN A 92 4.10 15.52 6.97
C ASN A 92 4.88 16.80 6.67
N ILE A 93 6.22 16.78 6.75
CA ILE A 93 7.05 17.92 6.32
C ILE A 93 6.90 18.16 4.81
N GLY A 94 6.97 17.09 3.99
CA GLY A 94 6.84 17.18 2.53
C GLY A 94 5.52 17.80 2.08
N THR A 95 4.43 17.61 2.81
CA THR A 95 3.11 18.23 2.54
C THR A 95 3.17 19.74 2.58
N THR A 96 4.01 20.32 3.43
CA THR A 96 4.12 21.78 3.57
C THR A 96 4.62 22.47 2.31
N PHE A 97 5.35 21.74 1.45
CA PHE A 97 5.83 22.26 0.18
C PHE A 97 4.67 22.64 -0.77
N THR A 98 3.56 21.93 -0.70
CA THR A 98 2.34 22.27 -1.46
C THR A 98 1.80 23.65 -1.05
N ALA A 99 1.81 23.98 0.23
CA ALA A 99 1.40 25.30 0.73
C ALA A 99 2.28 26.42 0.16
N TRP A 100 3.60 26.20 0.07
CA TRP A 100 4.53 27.17 -0.54
C TRP A 100 4.28 27.35 -2.04
N ILE A 101 4.00 26.27 -2.79
CA ILE A 101 3.61 26.39 -4.21
C ILE A 101 2.34 27.25 -4.34
N MET A 102 1.33 27.03 -3.49
CA MET A 102 0.09 27.82 -3.50
C MET A 102 0.35 29.30 -3.21
N THR A 103 1.25 29.60 -2.27
CA THR A 103 1.64 30.98 -1.93
C THR A 103 2.19 31.76 -3.15
N LEU A 104 2.88 31.07 -4.08
CA LEU A 104 3.30 31.69 -5.34
C LEU A 104 2.10 32.19 -6.16
N GLY A 105 0.95 31.47 -6.10
CA GLY A 105 -0.27 31.88 -6.79
C GLY A 105 -0.85 33.20 -6.28
N PHE A 106 -0.58 33.58 -5.03
CA PHE A 106 -0.98 34.87 -4.45
C PHE A 106 0.08 35.97 -4.67
N SER A 107 1.34 35.58 -4.85
CA SER A 107 2.48 36.53 -4.94
C SER A 107 2.66 37.12 -6.33
N PHE A 108 2.27 36.43 -7.38
CA PHE A 108 2.49 36.81 -8.76
C PHE A 108 1.18 37.02 -9.53
N ASN A 109 1.19 37.89 -10.54
CA ASN A 109 0.06 37.98 -11.47
C ASN A 109 0.06 36.75 -12.39
N MET A 110 -0.59 35.67 -11.91
CA MET A 110 -0.59 34.37 -12.55
C MET A 110 -1.26 34.35 -13.93
N ALA A 111 -2.12 35.34 -14.26
CA ALA A 111 -2.77 35.42 -15.57
C ALA A 111 -1.74 35.44 -16.72
N ASN A 112 -0.62 36.12 -16.52
CA ASN A 112 0.44 36.23 -17.54
C ASN A 112 1.26 34.93 -17.69
N VAL A 113 1.26 34.04 -16.70
CA VAL A 113 2.04 32.80 -16.68
C VAL A 113 1.17 31.61 -17.10
N VAL A 114 -0.09 31.58 -16.67
CA VAL A 114 -0.98 30.44 -16.86
C VAL A 114 -1.26 30.15 -18.33
N PHE A 115 -1.52 31.17 -19.16
CA PHE A 115 -1.83 30.95 -20.58
C PHE A 115 -0.65 30.39 -21.39
N PRO A 116 0.60 30.92 -21.28
CA PRO A 116 1.75 30.27 -21.88
C PRO A 116 1.98 28.83 -21.40
N VAL A 117 1.75 28.55 -20.11
CA VAL A 117 1.89 27.19 -19.56
C VAL A 117 0.85 26.24 -20.16
N PHE A 118 -0.40 26.66 -20.33
CA PHE A 118 -1.43 25.88 -21.03
C PHE A 118 -1.01 25.53 -22.46
N PHE A 119 -0.46 26.50 -23.20
CA PHE A 119 0.02 26.27 -24.56
C PHE A 119 1.14 25.23 -24.61
N ILE A 120 2.15 25.37 -23.76
CA ILE A 120 3.26 24.41 -23.67
C ILE A 120 2.74 23.02 -23.24
N ALA A 121 1.88 22.97 -22.26
CA ALA A 121 1.25 21.73 -21.78
C ALA A 121 0.50 21.00 -22.90
N LEU A 122 -0.26 21.75 -23.72
CA LEU A 122 -0.97 21.19 -24.88
C LEU A 122 -0.02 20.54 -25.88
N LEU A 123 1.10 21.20 -26.21
CA LEU A 123 2.09 20.65 -27.13
C LEU A 123 2.75 19.36 -26.59
N LEU A 124 2.96 19.28 -25.28
CA LEU A 124 3.62 18.15 -24.63
C LEU A 124 2.69 16.93 -24.49
N ILE A 125 1.39 17.13 -24.26
CA ILE A 125 0.41 16.04 -24.12
C ILE A 125 0.34 15.17 -25.38
N TYR A 126 0.45 15.76 -26.57
CA TYR A 126 0.44 15.03 -27.83
C TYR A 126 1.75 14.28 -28.13
N ARG A 127 2.80 14.49 -27.35
CA ARG A 127 4.06 13.77 -27.48
C ARG A 127 4.10 12.61 -26.50
N LYS A 128 4.02 11.33 -26.98
CA LYS A 128 4.01 10.12 -26.12
C LYS A 128 5.07 10.14 -25.02
N LYS A 129 6.32 10.56 -25.34
CA LYS A 129 7.45 10.60 -24.38
C LYS A 129 7.29 11.65 -23.27
N HIS A 130 6.57 12.75 -23.52
CA HIS A 130 6.49 13.90 -22.61
C HIS A 130 5.06 14.17 -22.10
N ARG A 131 4.14 13.24 -22.34
CA ARG A 131 2.73 13.38 -21.99
C ARG A 131 2.51 13.73 -20.52
N TYR A 132 3.19 13.03 -19.63
CA TYR A 132 3.02 13.27 -18.18
C TYR A 132 3.58 14.63 -17.74
N ILE A 133 4.60 15.16 -18.43
CA ILE A 133 5.07 16.54 -18.20
C ILE A 133 3.98 17.53 -18.63
N GLY A 134 3.31 17.27 -19.75
CA GLY A 134 2.15 18.06 -20.18
C GLY A 134 1.01 18.03 -19.18
N ASP A 135 0.64 16.86 -18.68
CA ASP A 135 -0.39 16.69 -17.64
C ASP A 135 -0.01 17.44 -16.35
N PHE A 136 1.25 17.37 -15.92
CA PHE A 136 1.76 18.11 -14.77
C PHE A 136 1.62 19.63 -14.94
N LEU A 137 2.03 20.15 -16.11
CA LEU A 137 1.91 21.58 -16.42
C LEU A 137 0.44 22.03 -16.49
N PHE A 138 -0.47 21.19 -17.03
CA PHE A 138 -1.91 21.47 -16.99
C PHE A 138 -2.42 21.54 -15.55
N GLY A 139 -2.02 20.59 -14.71
CA GLY A 139 -2.41 20.57 -13.29
C GLY A 139 -2.00 21.86 -12.57
N ILE A 140 -0.75 22.29 -12.72
CA ILE A 140 -0.26 23.57 -12.15
C ILE A 140 -1.02 24.77 -12.72
N ALA A 141 -1.24 24.82 -14.03
CA ALA A 141 -1.93 25.93 -14.67
C ALA A 141 -3.39 26.02 -14.19
N PHE A 142 -4.12 24.90 -14.09
CA PHE A 142 -5.46 24.86 -13.52
C PHE A 142 -5.49 25.31 -12.06
N MET A 143 -4.54 24.86 -11.25
CA MET A 143 -4.43 25.26 -9.84
C MET A 143 -4.23 26.77 -9.71
N PHE A 144 -3.28 27.35 -10.42
CA PHE A 144 -3.01 28.80 -10.35
C PHE A 144 -4.15 29.63 -10.94
N PHE A 145 -4.78 29.17 -12.02
CA PHE A 145 -5.94 29.83 -12.60
C PHE A 145 -7.12 29.84 -11.62
N ALA A 146 -7.34 28.70 -10.94
CA ALA A 146 -8.38 28.59 -9.92
C ALA A 146 -8.13 29.53 -8.73
N ILE A 147 -6.90 29.56 -8.19
CA ILE A 147 -6.51 30.46 -7.08
C ILE A 147 -6.72 31.94 -7.50
N SER A 148 -6.29 32.31 -8.71
CA SER A 148 -6.46 33.67 -9.24
C SER A 148 -7.94 34.04 -9.36
N THR A 149 -8.78 33.12 -9.88
CA THR A 149 -10.23 33.32 -10.03
C THR A 149 -10.93 33.40 -8.68
N LEU A 150 -10.56 32.54 -7.71
CA LEU A 150 -11.10 32.60 -6.35
C LEU A 150 -10.74 33.93 -5.67
N GLY A 151 -9.49 34.38 -5.78
CA GLY A 151 -9.04 35.65 -5.23
C GLY A 151 -9.77 36.85 -5.85
N ALA A 152 -9.97 36.83 -7.18
CA ALA A 152 -10.74 37.87 -7.89
C ALA A 152 -12.22 37.87 -7.46
N THR A 153 -12.83 36.69 -7.35
CA THR A 153 -14.23 36.54 -6.93
C THR A 153 -14.42 36.95 -5.46
N GLY A 154 -13.47 36.66 -4.57
CA GLY A 154 -13.49 37.12 -3.18
C GLY A 154 -13.49 38.65 -3.07
N LYS A 155 -12.70 39.33 -3.92
CA LYS A 155 -12.70 40.81 -4.01
C LYS A 155 -14.02 41.34 -4.62
N GLU A 156 -14.57 40.69 -5.65
CA GLU A 156 -15.86 41.06 -6.26
C GLU A 156 -17.03 40.95 -5.27
N MET A 157 -16.96 40.00 -4.34
CA MET A 157 -17.98 39.81 -3.30
C MET A 157 -17.92 40.84 -2.19
N ASP A 158 -16.80 41.55 -2.06
CA ASP A 158 -16.55 42.51 -0.96
C ASP A 158 -16.97 41.96 0.42
N LEU A 159 -16.59 40.68 0.66
CA LEU A 159 -16.99 39.93 1.87
C LEU A 159 -16.50 40.58 3.15
N SER A 160 -15.37 41.29 3.09
CA SER A 160 -14.79 42.02 4.21
C SER A 160 -15.68 43.20 4.69
N HIS A 161 -16.57 43.73 3.83
CA HIS A 161 -17.51 44.79 4.17
C HIS A 161 -18.96 44.28 4.25
N ASN A 162 -19.20 42.98 4.05
CA ASN A 162 -20.52 42.40 4.17
C ASN A 162 -20.92 42.22 5.65
N GLN A 163 -21.93 42.96 6.10
CA GLN A 163 -22.36 42.98 7.51
C GLN A 163 -22.69 41.59 8.04
N MET A 164 -23.34 40.72 7.23
CA MET A 164 -23.68 39.35 7.64
C MET A 164 -22.41 38.50 7.90
N VAL A 165 -21.37 38.67 7.10
CA VAL A 165 -20.09 37.97 7.25
C VAL A 165 -19.34 38.50 8.47
N ILE A 166 -19.31 39.83 8.62
CA ILE A 166 -18.70 40.48 9.78
C ILE A 166 -19.41 40.03 11.06
N ASP A 167 -20.74 40.04 11.12
CA ASP A 167 -21.52 39.63 12.29
C ASP A 167 -21.31 38.17 12.62
N PHE A 168 -21.20 37.28 11.58
CA PHE A 168 -20.91 35.88 11.77
C PHE A 168 -19.53 35.66 12.42
N PHE A 169 -18.47 36.24 11.88
CA PHE A 169 -17.12 36.05 12.43
C PHE A 169 -16.90 36.85 13.73
N SER A 170 -17.57 37.98 13.95
CA SER A 170 -17.53 38.75 15.18
C SER A 170 -18.28 38.06 16.33
N SER A 171 -19.18 37.12 16.02
CA SER A 171 -19.84 36.28 17.04
C SER A 171 -18.86 35.28 17.71
N PHE A 172 -17.72 35.03 17.08
CA PHE A 172 -16.65 34.19 17.61
C PHE A 172 -15.59 35.07 18.29
N ASP A 173 -15.39 34.86 19.57
CA ASP A 173 -14.30 35.51 20.30
C ASP A 173 -12.94 34.97 19.80
N LYS A 174 -12.07 35.85 19.26
CA LYS A 174 -10.76 35.52 18.69
C LYS A 174 -9.80 34.96 19.73
N ASP A 175 -9.97 35.31 20.99
CA ASP A 175 -9.10 34.94 22.09
C ASP A 175 -9.64 33.72 22.88
N SER A 176 -10.79 33.18 22.44
CA SER A 176 -11.42 32.02 23.07
C SER A 176 -10.91 30.69 22.49
N TYR A 177 -10.40 29.83 23.36
CA TYR A 177 -10.08 28.45 22.97
C TYR A 177 -11.28 27.67 22.46
N PHE A 178 -12.51 28.01 22.84
CA PHE A 178 -13.72 27.39 22.28
C PHE A 178 -13.81 27.64 20.75
N THR A 179 -13.51 28.86 20.33
CA THR A 179 -13.44 29.22 18.90
C THR A 179 -12.34 28.41 18.19
N ILE A 180 -11.14 28.33 18.78
CA ILE A 180 -10.02 27.58 18.21
C ILE A 180 -10.37 26.09 18.08
N PHE A 181 -10.94 25.46 19.09
CA PHE A 181 -11.40 24.06 19.02
C PHE A 181 -12.49 23.85 17.98
N SER A 182 -13.44 24.80 17.83
CA SER A 182 -14.51 24.70 16.84
C SER A 182 -13.95 24.72 15.42
N PHE A 183 -13.04 25.65 15.10
CA PHE A 183 -12.40 25.71 13.79
C PHE A 183 -11.46 24.54 13.52
N LEU A 184 -10.74 24.06 14.53
CA LEU A 184 -9.94 22.84 14.45
C LEU A 184 -10.82 21.63 14.10
N PHE A 185 -11.96 21.48 14.77
CA PHE A 185 -12.91 20.40 14.49
C PHE A 185 -13.48 20.52 13.07
N ILE A 186 -13.88 21.73 12.64
CA ILE A 186 -14.35 21.99 11.29
C ILE A 186 -13.26 21.60 10.26
N GLY A 187 -12.01 22.01 10.49
CA GLY A 187 -10.88 21.66 9.64
C GLY A 187 -10.67 20.15 9.55
N THR A 188 -10.78 19.44 10.67
CA THR A 188 -10.68 17.97 10.72
C THR A 188 -11.77 17.30 9.87
N VAL A 189 -13.04 17.72 10.06
CA VAL A 189 -14.19 17.15 9.34
C VAL A 189 -14.11 17.47 7.84
N LEU A 190 -13.82 18.72 7.48
CA LEU A 190 -13.69 19.10 6.07
C LEU A 190 -12.58 18.36 5.35
N THR A 191 -11.39 18.22 5.96
CA THR A 191 -10.29 17.46 5.38
C THR A 191 -10.66 16.00 5.20
N PHE A 192 -11.31 15.40 6.18
CA PHE A 192 -11.80 14.03 6.08
C PHE A 192 -12.82 13.85 4.94
N CYS A 193 -13.79 14.74 4.83
CA CYS A 193 -14.81 14.70 3.77
C CYS A 193 -14.22 14.94 2.37
N MET A 194 -13.32 15.92 2.23
CA MET A 194 -12.67 16.26 0.96
C MET A 194 -11.55 15.29 0.59
N GLN A 195 -11.04 14.53 1.54
CA GLN A 195 -9.87 13.63 1.40
C GLN A 195 -8.63 14.35 0.82
N SER A 196 -8.51 15.64 1.05
CA SER A 196 -7.45 16.49 0.52
C SER A 196 -7.14 17.64 1.47
N SER A 197 -6.01 17.54 2.17
CA SER A 197 -5.47 18.61 3.00
C SER A 197 -5.10 19.83 2.14
N ALA A 198 -4.48 19.61 0.99
CA ALA A 198 -4.10 20.68 0.09
C ALA A 198 -5.31 21.52 -0.39
N ALA A 199 -6.46 20.90 -0.61
CA ALA A 199 -7.68 21.62 -0.98
C ALA A 199 -8.19 22.52 0.16
N LEU A 200 -8.18 22.01 1.40
CA LEU A 200 -8.57 22.83 2.55
C LEU A 200 -7.57 23.96 2.82
N MET A 201 -6.26 23.68 2.72
CA MET A 201 -5.22 24.70 2.82
C MET A 201 -5.46 25.84 1.82
N ALA A 202 -5.74 25.53 0.54
CA ALA A 202 -6.00 26.53 -0.47
C ALA A 202 -7.27 27.36 -0.15
N ILE A 203 -8.34 26.73 0.30
CA ILE A 203 -9.57 27.41 0.73
C ILE A 203 -9.27 28.35 1.91
N THR A 204 -8.53 27.86 2.91
CA THR A 204 -8.14 28.64 4.08
C THR A 204 -7.28 29.85 3.66
N MET A 205 -6.30 29.66 2.78
CA MET A 205 -5.49 30.75 2.22
C MET A 205 -6.34 31.80 1.51
N VAL A 206 -7.30 31.38 0.69
CA VAL A 206 -8.22 32.32 -0.02
C VAL A 206 -9.09 33.08 0.97
N LEU A 207 -9.66 32.42 1.97
CA LEU A 207 -10.53 33.07 2.97
C LEU A 207 -9.75 34.04 3.85
N CYS A 208 -8.55 33.68 4.26
CA CYS A 208 -7.68 34.61 5.02
C CYS A 208 -7.22 35.78 4.16
N SER A 209 -6.77 35.50 2.91
CA SER A 209 -6.27 36.55 2.01
C SER A 209 -7.35 37.51 1.52
N SER A 210 -8.63 37.11 1.53
CA SER A 210 -9.77 38.01 1.27
C SER A 210 -10.25 38.76 2.51
N GLY A 211 -9.58 38.63 3.65
CA GLY A 211 -9.95 39.31 4.90
C GLY A 211 -11.20 38.80 5.58
N VAL A 212 -11.75 37.67 5.11
CA VAL A 212 -12.99 37.04 5.64
C VAL A 212 -12.69 36.25 6.90
N LEU A 213 -11.60 35.48 6.90
CA LEU A 213 -11.24 34.59 7.98
C LEU A 213 -10.03 35.14 8.77
N PRO A 214 -10.21 35.42 10.08
CA PRO A 214 -9.09 35.83 10.92
C PRO A 214 -7.97 34.79 10.98
N ILE A 215 -6.72 35.22 11.08
CA ILE A 215 -5.53 34.36 10.99
C ILE A 215 -5.53 33.23 12.03
N TYR A 216 -5.93 33.49 13.27
CA TYR A 216 -5.99 32.48 14.33
C TYR A 216 -6.99 31.37 14.01
N MET A 217 -8.15 31.70 13.42
CA MET A 217 -9.15 30.73 12.97
C MET A 217 -8.64 29.94 11.76
N GLY A 218 -7.94 30.63 10.82
CA GLY A 218 -7.30 29.96 9.67
C GLY A 218 -6.25 28.95 10.11
N ILE A 219 -5.44 29.30 11.10
CA ILE A 219 -4.43 28.39 11.67
C ILE A 219 -5.09 27.21 12.40
N ALA A 220 -6.20 27.45 13.10
CA ALA A 220 -6.97 26.37 13.72
C ALA A 220 -7.52 25.37 12.70
N LEU A 221 -7.99 25.85 11.53
CA LEU A 221 -8.37 24.99 10.39
C LEU A 221 -7.19 24.15 9.91
N VAL A 222 -5.98 24.74 9.77
CA VAL A 222 -4.76 24.04 9.37
C VAL A 222 -4.34 22.97 10.36
N LEU A 223 -4.47 23.23 11.69
CA LEU A 223 -4.26 22.20 12.71
C LEU A 223 -5.26 21.04 12.58
N GLY A 224 -6.53 21.37 12.31
CA GLY A 224 -7.56 20.35 12.05
C GLY A 224 -7.30 19.55 10.78
N GLU A 225 -6.78 20.18 9.73
CA GLU A 225 -6.36 19.54 8.49
C GLU A 225 -5.35 18.42 8.72
N ASN A 226 -4.35 18.66 9.57
CA ASN A 226 -3.34 17.65 9.90
C ASN A 226 -3.96 16.41 10.58
N ILE A 227 -4.94 16.58 11.47
CA ILE A 227 -5.67 15.45 12.07
C ILE A 227 -6.56 14.77 11.04
N GLY A 228 -7.33 15.52 10.25
CA GLY A 228 -8.26 15.00 9.26
C GLY A 228 -7.60 14.07 8.23
N THR A 229 -6.40 14.41 7.80
CA THR A 229 -5.60 13.59 6.87
C THR A 229 -5.28 12.20 7.45
N THR A 230 -5.11 12.08 8.76
CA THR A 230 -4.77 10.80 9.40
C THR A 230 -5.93 9.82 9.44
N ILE A 231 -7.18 10.31 9.47
CA ILE A 231 -8.38 9.47 9.50
C ILE A 231 -8.45 8.62 8.23
N THR A 232 -8.15 9.21 7.08
CA THR A 232 -8.12 8.50 5.79
C THR A 232 -7.12 7.34 5.80
N SER A 233 -5.91 7.56 6.33
CA SER A 233 -4.88 6.53 6.45
C SER A 233 -5.28 5.39 7.38
N ASN A 234 -5.99 5.70 8.47
CA ASN A 234 -6.48 4.70 9.42
C ASN A 234 -7.61 3.85 8.83
N ILE A 235 -8.53 4.46 8.06
CA ILE A 235 -9.57 3.72 7.34
C ILE A 235 -8.93 2.80 6.30
N ALA A 236 -7.94 3.31 5.56
CA ALA A 236 -7.20 2.50 4.58
C ALA A 236 -6.52 1.27 5.20
N ALA A 237 -6.05 1.39 6.43
CA ALA A 237 -5.36 0.31 7.14
C ALA A 237 -6.30 -0.68 7.86
N MET A 238 -7.64 -0.47 7.87
CA MET A 238 -8.56 -1.32 8.65
C MET A 238 -8.53 -2.79 8.23
N GLY A 239 -8.38 -3.07 6.93
CA GLY A 239 -8.27 -4.43 6.41
C GLY A 239 -6.84 -5.00 6.36
N ALA A 240 -5.83 -4.20 6.71
CA ALA A 240 -4.43 -4.59 6.64
C ALA A 240 -3.97 -5.36 7.89
N ASN A 241 -2.75 -5.92 7.84
CA ASN A 241 -2.17 -6.65 8.96
C ASN A 241 -1.92 -5.74 10.19
N THR A 242 -1.60 -6.37 11.32
CA THR A 242 -1.39 -5.67 12.60
C THR A 242 -0.31 -4.56 12.52
N GLN A 243 0.77 -4.78 11.76
CA GLN A 243 1.87 -3.81 11.66
C GLN A 243 1.48 -2.59 10.82
N ALA A 244 0.75 -2.80 9.73
CA ALA A 244 0.20 -1.73 8.89
C ALA A 244 -0.80 -0.84 9.67
N ARG A 245 -1.68 -1.46 10.46
CA ARG A 245 -2.60 -0.74 11.35
C ARG A 245 -1.87 0.08 12.42
N ARG A 246 -0.76 -0.44 12.97
CA ARG A 246 0.11 0.29 13.90
C ARG A 246 0.76 1.49 13.25
N ALA A 247 1.23 1.37 12.00
CA ALA A 247 1.80 2.48 11.24
C ALA A 247 0.77 3.60 11.00
N ALA A 248 -0.48 3.25 10.64
CA ALA A 248 -1.56 4.22 10.49
C ALA A 248 -1.93 4.90 11.82
N LEU A 249 -1.98 4.15 12.93
CA LEU A 249 -2.19 4.73 14.26
C LEU A 249 -1.03 5.65 14.68
N ALA A 250 0.21 5.32 14.33
CA ALA A 250 1.36 6.19 14.59
C ALA A 250 1.24 7.54 13.87
N HIS A 251 0.69 7.56 12.64
CA HIS A 251 0.39 8.79 11.92
C HIS A 251 -0.62 9.68 12.67
N LEU A 252 -1.70 9.08 13.17
CA LEU A 252 -2.67 9.79 14.02
C LEU A 252 -2.02 10.32 15.30
N THR A 253 -1.25 9.48 15.99
CA THR A 253 -0.56 9.83 17.24
C THR A 253 0.39 11.01 17.05
N PHE A 254 1.16 11.00 15.94
CA PHE A 254 2.07 12.09 15.59
C PHE A 254 1.35 13.43 15.44
N ASN A 255 0.23 13.45 14.70
CA ASN A 255 -0.50 14.68 14.42
C ASN A 255 -1.28 15.17 15.65
N VAL A 256 -1.91 14.27 16.40
CA VAL A 256 -2.63 14.62 17.64
C VAL A 256 -1.67 15.17 18.69
N PHE A 257 -0.50 14.53 18.87
CA PHE A 257 0.52 15.05 19.78
C PHE A 257 0.96 16.47 19.37
N GLY A 258 1.22 16.67 18.06
CA GLY A 258 1.59 17.97 17.51
C GLY A 258 0.53 19.05 17.82
N VAL A 259 -0.73 18.74 17.57
CA VAL A 259 -1.83 19.67 17.84
C VAL A 259 -1.94 19.97 19.33
N ILE A 260 -1.80 18.99 20.22
CA ILE A 260 -1.91 19.20 21.68
C ILE A 260 -0.85 20.19 22.18
N TRP A 261 0.43 20.00 21.83
CA TRP A 261 1.47 20.90 22.35
C TRP A 261 1.35 22.32 21.75
N VAL A 262 0.94 22.44 20.48
CA VAL A 262 0.69 23.76 19.89
C VAL A 262 -0.48 24.45 20.59
N LEU A 263 -1.58 23.75 20.87
CA LEU A 263 -2.70 24.32 21.61
C LEU A 263 -2.30 24.84 23.00
N CYS A 264 -1.33 24.22 23.68
CA CYS A 264 -0.82 24.71 24.96
C CYS A 264 -0.12 26.07 24.85
N ILE A 265 0.47 26.41 23.71
CA ILE A 265 1.19 27.66 23.44
C ILE A 265 0.68 28.37 22.19
N PHE A 266 -0.63 28.26 21.92
CA PHE A 266 -1.22 28.61 20.60
C PHE A 266 -0.88 30.03 20.16
N TYR A 267 -1.26 31.03 20.95
CA TYR A 267 -1.03 32.43 20.60
C TYR A 267 0.47 32.81 20.53
N PRO A 268 1.29 32.52 21.55
CA PRO A 268 2.73 32.80 21.46
C PRO A 268 3.44 32.14 20.30
N PHE A 269 3.03 30.93 19.93
CA PHE A 269 3.64 30.23 18.78
C PHE A 269 3.28 30.88 17.45
N ILE A 270 2.03 31.34 17.31
CA ILE A 270 1.59 32.04 16.10
C ILE A 270 2.26 33.41 15.99
N ASP A 271 2.31 34.16 17.07
CA ASP A 271 2.96 35.48 17.12
C ASP A 271 4.44 35.37 16.75
N MET A 272 5.12 34.33 17.21
CA MET A 272 6.49 34.03 16.81
C MET A 272 6.59 33.78 15.29
N VAL A 273 5.71 33.00 14.71
CA VAL A 273 5.70 32.71 13.26
C VAL A 273 5.38 33.98 12.46
N CYS A 274 4.40 34.76 12.91
CA CYS A 274 4.07 36.07 12.32
C CYS A 274 5.25 37.02 12.36
N GLY A 275 5.96 37.07 13.50
CA GLY A 275 7.17 37.86 13.68
C GLY A 275 8.28 37.48 12.69
N PHE A 276 8.50 36.19 12.42
CA PHE A 276 9.46 35.73 11.39
C PHE A 276 9.08 36.19 9.97
N VAL A 277 7.79 36.27 9.66
CA VAL A 277 7.29 36.74 8.35
C VAL A 277 7.25 38.28 8.28
N GLY A 278 7.36 38.94 9.41
CA GLY A 278 7.25 40.41 9.51
C GLY A 278 5.81 40.91 9.40
N VAL A 279 4.88 40.16 10.03
CA VAL A 279 3.45 40.46 10.09
C VAL A 279 3.04 40.64 11.54
N ASP A 280 2.26 41.69 11.84
CA ASP A 280 1.58 41.83 13.11
C ASP A 280 0.21 41.15 13.03
N PRO A 281 -0.04 40.06 13.79
CA PRO A 281 -1.32 39.35 13.74
C PRO A 281 -2.50 40.16 14.27
N HIS A 282 -2.23 41.26 14.98
CA HIS A 282 -3.25 42.17 15.55
C HIS A 282 -3.52 43.39 14.66
N ALA A 283 -2.81 43.55 13.56
CA ALA A 283 -3.00 44.67 12.63
C ALA A 283 -4.39 44.62 11.98
N ASP A 284 -5.04 45.79 11.83
CA ASP A 284 -6.36 45.90 11.18
C ASP A 284 -6.37 45.48 9.71
N HIS A 285 -5.22 45.66 9.03
CA HIS A 285 -5.04 45.26 7.64
C HIS A 285 -3.72 44.52 7.44
N ILE A 286 -3.79 43.28 7.04
CA ILE A 286 -2.64 42.47 6.65
C ILE A 286 -2.70 42.21 5.14
N ASP A 287 -1.60 42.38 4.44
CA ASP A 287 -1.51 42.09 3.00
C ASP A 287 -1.85 40.59 2.74
N ALA A 288 -2.72 40.36 1.77
CA ALA A 288 -3.20 39.04 1.36
C ALA A 288 -2.04 38.05 1.06
N THR A 289 -0.99 38.54 0.39
CA THR A 289 0.20 37.75 0.08
C THR A 289 0.92 37.33 1.36
N ARG A 290 1.07 38.23 2.33
CA ARG A 290 1.73 37.93 3.60
C ARG A 290 0.94 36.94 4.45
N LEU A 291 -0.40 36.99 4.41
CA LEU A 291 -1.24 36.01 5.11
C LEU A 291 -1.05 34.60 4.58
N SER A 292 -0.98 34.42 3.26
CA SER A 292 -0.69 33.10 2.68
C SER A 292 0.71 32.59 3.06
N VAL A 293 1.71 33.49 3.15
CA VAL A 293 3.06 33.17 3.64
C VAL A 293 3.03 32.75 5.10
N VAL A 294 2.26 33.43 5.97
CA VAL A 294 2.12 33.06 7.40
C VAL A 294 1.54 31.66 7.53
N LEU A 295 0.48 31.32 6.77
CA LEU A 295 -0.13 30.01 6.83
C LEU A 295 0.85 28.91 6.36
N ALA A 296 1.59 29.13 5.28
CA ALA A 296 2.61 28.18 4.81
C ALA A 296 3.78 28.04 5.80
N ALA A 297 4.25 29.17 6.38
CA ALA A 297 5.30 29.20 7.37
C ALA A 297 4.87 28.50 8.66
N PHE A 298 3.64 28.74 9.15
CA PHE A 298 3.09 28.04 10.29
C PHE A 298 3.04 26.55 10.05
N HIS A 299 2.48 26.12 8.92
CA HIS A 299 2.36 24.70 8.57
C HIS A 299 3.73 24.00 8.55
N THR A 300 4.75 24.68 7.99
CA THR A 300 6.13 24.17 7.96
C THR A 300 6.74 24.13 9.34
N THR A 301 6.70 25.23 10.10
CA THR A 301 7.29 25.34 11.44
C THR A 301 6.67 24.30 12.38
N PHE A 302 5.34 24.16 12.36
CA PHE A 302 4.60 23.14 13.11
C PHE A 302 5.12 21.72 12.83
N ASN A 303 5.15 21.31 11.56
CA ASN A 303 5.56 19.96 11.20
C ASN A 303 7.05 19.71 11.47
N VAL A 304 7.91 20.68 11.25
CA VAL A 304 9.35 20.58 11.54
C VAL A 304 9.59 20.48 13.06
N CYS A 305 9.00 21.36 13.89
CA CYS A 305 9.14 21.31 15.34
C CYS A 305 8.60 19.99 15.91
N ASN A 306 7.41 19.56 15.46
CA ASN A 306 6.82 18.30 15.89
C ASN A 306 7.72 17.10 15.55
N THR A 307 8.28 17.09 14.33
CA THR A 307 9.23 16.06 13.90
C THR A 307 10.52 16.09 14.70
N MET A 308 11.11 17.27 14.94
CA MET A 308 12.33 17.40 15.73
C MET A 308 12.20 16.80 17.13
N VAL A 309 11.03 16.93 17.76
CA VAL A 309 10.75 16.31 19.05
C VAL A 309 10.52 14.80 18.92
N LEU A 310 9.63 14.39 18.03
CA LEU A 310 9.14 13.01 17.97
C LEU A 310 10.10 12.03 17.28
N ILE A 311 11.05 12.49 16.47
CA ILE A 311 12.06 11.61 15.83
C ILE A 311 12.92 10.87 16.86
N TRP A 312 13.13 11.48 18.03
CA TRP A 312 13.85 10.86 19.15
C TRP A 312 12.97 9.91 19.95
N LEU A 313 11.65 10.09 19.87
CA LEU A 313 10.64 9.32 20.57
C LEU A 313 10.00 8.20 19.73
N ILE A 314 10.56 7.87 18.55
CA ILE A 314 10.07 6.76 17.71
C ILE A 314 9.92 5.45 18.50
N PRO A 315 10.90 5.01 19.35
CA PRO A 315 10.73 3.78 20.12
C PRO A 315 9.56 3.83 21.12
N GLN A 316 9.26 5.01 21.67
CA GLN A 316 8.13 5.21 22.59
C GLN A 316 6.81 5.17 21.83
N MET A 317 6.75 5.82 20.65
CA MET A 317 5.59 5.75 19.77
C MET A 317 5.31 4.31 19.31
N GLU A 318 6.35 3.57 18.95
CA GLU A 318 6.25 2.15 18.58
C GLU A 318 5.67 1.32 19.74
N ARG A 319 6.17 1.50 20.96
CA ARG A 319 5.62 0.84 22.16
C ARG A 319 4.17 1.20 22.38
N PHE A 320 3.81 2.47 22.24
CA PHE A 320 2.44 2.96 22.41
C PHE A 320 1.48 2.32 21.41
N VAL A 321 1.79 2.34 20.12
CA VAL A 321 0.90 1.75 19.10
C VAL A 321 0.85 0.23 19.19
N CYS A 322 1.93 -0.42 19.65
CA CYS A 322 1.95 -1.85 19.95
C CYS A 322 1.10 -2.21 21.18
N TYR A 323 1.02 -1.32 22.17
CA TYR A 323 0.14 -1.48 23.34
C TYR A 323 -1.33 -1.35 22.97
N VAL A 324 -1.67 -0.36 22.12
CA VAL A 324 -3.06 -0.09 21.68
C VAL A 324 -3.54 -1.19 20.72
N ILE A 325 -2.74 -1.54 19.73
CA ILE A 325 -3.06 -2.57 18.74
C ILE A 325 -2.25 -3.83 19.08
N LYS A 326 -2.89 -4.72 19.84
CA LYS A 326 -2.30 -6.02 20.19
C LYS A 326 -2.25 -6.93 18.95
N PRO A 327 -1.25 -7.83 18.83
CA PRO A 327 -1.26 -8.84 17.80
C PRO A 327 -2.52 -9.70 17.95
N SER A 328 -3.17 -10.04 16.84
CA SER A 328 -4.28 -10.99 16.88
C SER A 328 -3.76 -12.34 17.39
N MET A 329 -4.25 -12.77 18.56
CA MET A 329 -3.78 -13.98 19.26
C MET A 329 -4.29 -15.29 18.63
N LYS A 330 -4.92 -15.27 17.47
CA LYS A 330 -5.29 -16.48 16.73
C LYS A 330 -4.32 -16.71 15.57
N LYS A 331 -3.22 -17.38 15.87
CA LYS A 331 -2.54 -18.25 14.92
C LYS A 331 -3.39 -19.53 14.75
N ASP A 332 -4.56 -19.44 14.19
CA ASP A 332 -5.13 -20.59 13.50
C ASP A 332 -4.42 -20.64 12.14
N GLU A 333 -3.38 -21.46 12.06
CA GLU A 333 -2.66 -21.74 10.82
C GLU A 333 -3.62 -22.35 9.78
N ASP A 334 -4.75 -22.83 10.24
CA ASP A 334 -5.83 -23.48 9.49
C ASP A 334 -6.99 -22.52 9.17
N ASP A 335 -6.87 -21.19 9.43
CA ASP A 335 -7.91 -20.22 9.08
C ASP A 335 -7.66 -19.66 7.67
N PHE A 336 -8.72 -19.68 6.83
CA PHE A 336 -8.71 -19.03 5.53
C PHE A 336 -8.77 -17.51 5.74
N ARG A 337 -7.63 -16.85 5.63
CA ARG A 337 -7.56 -15.38 5.50
C ARG A 337 -6.33 -15.01 4.70
N LEU A 338 -6.54 -14.25 3.64
CA LEU A 338 -5.45 -13.59 2.96
C LEU A 338 -4.73 -12.67 3.95
N ARG A 339 -3.39 -12.71 3.95
CA ARG A 339 -2.57 -12.03 4.95
C ARG A 339 -2.14 -10.64 4.49
N TYR A 340 -1.96 -10.47 3.20
CA TYR A 340 -1.37 -9.28 2.58
C TYR A 340 -2.37 -8.53 1.70
N ILE A 341 -3.46 -9.16 1.29
CA ILE A 341 -4.55 -8.60 0.49
C ILE A 341 -5.75 -8.36 1.41
N GLY A 342 -6.24 -7.13 1.56
CA GLY A 342 -7.39 -6.90 2.44
C GLY A 342 -7.78 -5.46 2.76
N GLY A 343 -7.21 -4.45 2.08
CA GLY A 343 -7.55 -3.05 2.34
C GLY A 343 -8.20 -2.33 1.15
N THR A 344 -9.23 -1.55 1.39
CA THR A 344 -9.92 -0.72 0.38
C THR A 344 -9.05 0.42 -0.19
N ALA A 345 -7.88 0.68 0.40
CA ALA A 345 -6.91 1.69 -0.05
C ALA A 345 -6.11 1.28 -1.30
N ILE A 346 -6.17 0.04 -1.68
CA ILE A 346 -5.30 -0.65 -2.62
C ILE A 346 -5.53 -0.18 -4.06
N MET A 347 -6.74 0.24 -4.41
CA MET A 347 -7.09 0.67 -5.77
C MET A 347 -6.43 1.99 -6.21
N LYS A 348 -5.73 2.71 -5.33
CA LYS A 348 -5.08 4.00 -5.68
C LYS A 348 -3.66 3.87 -6.21
N THR A 349 -3.00 2.73 -6.00
CA THR A 349 -1.62 2.47 -6.48
C THR A 349 -1.47 1.04 -7.00
N PRO A 350 -1.84 0.78 -8.26
CA PRO A 350 -1.89 -0.57 -8.84
C PRO A 350 -0.59 -1.38 -8.71
N GLU A 351 0.55 -0.71 -8.82
CA GLU A 351 1.84 -1.38 -8.71
C GLU A 351 2.17 -1.87 -7.28
N LEU A 352 1.59 -1.26 -6.26
CA LEU A 352 1.68 -1.74 -4.87
C LEU A 352 0.81 -2.97 -4.66
N SER A 353 -0.36 -2.98 -5.27
CA SER A 353 -1.27 -4.12 -5.25
C SER A 353 -0.61 -5.38 -5.82
N VAL A 354 0.22 -5.22 -6.86
CA VAL A 354 1.02 -6.33 -7.42
C VAL A 354 2.05 -6.86 -6.41
N LEU A 355 2.68 -6.01 -5.59
CA LEU A 355 3.61 -6.47 -4.55
C LEU A 355 2.90 -7.20 -3.41
N GLU A 356 1.70 -6.75 -3.02
CA GLU A 356 0.88 -7.42 -2.02
C GLU A 356 0.42 -8.79 -2.52
N ALA A 357 -0.04 -8.89 -3.78
CA ALA A 357 -0.37 -10.16 -4.42
C ALA A 357 0.85 -11.09 -4.47
N GLN A 358 2.04 -10.57 -4.79
CA GLN A 358 3.27 -11.36 -4.79
C GLN A 358 3.58 -11.98 -3.42
N LYS A 359 3.37 -11.23 -2.34
CA LYS A 359 3.55 -11.73 -0.96
C LYS A 359 2.49 -12.77 -0.59
N GLU A 360 1.27 -12.59 -1.08
CA GLU A 360 0.21 -13.58 -0.84
C GLU A 360 0.51 -14.90 -1.57
N ILE A 361 1.00 -14.82 -2.82
CA ILE A 361 1.46 -16.00 -3.59
C ILE A 361 2.58 -16.75 -2.86
N GLN A 362 3.55 -16.03 -2.26
CA GLN A 362 4.59 -16.64 -1.43
C GLN A 362 3.98 -17.38 -0.23
N SER A 363 3.05 -16.74 0.48
CA SER A 363 2.35 -17.35 1.62
C SER A 363 1.52 -18.57 1.20
N PHE A 364 0.94 -18.54 0.01
CA PHE A 364 0.21 -19.65 -0.59
C PHE A 364 1.14 -20.83 -0.87
N ALA A 365 2.26 -20.62 -1.54
CA ALA A 365 3.26 -21.66 -1.82
C ALA A 365 3.82 -22.31 -0.54
N GLU A 366 4.13 -21.50 0.50
CA GLU A 366 4.54 -22.02 1.81
C GLU A 366 3.45 -22.89 2.47
N ARG A 367 2.17 -22.56 2.27
CA ARG A 367 1.05 -23.33 2.79
C ARG A 367 0.95 -24.68 2.10
N ILE A 368 1.14 -24.72 0.78
CA ILE A 368 1.14 -25.96 0.00
C ILE A 368 2.30 -26.86 0.40
N GLN A 369 3.49 -26.32 0.64
CA GLN A 369 4.62 -27.12 1.13
C GLN A 369 4.32 -27.73 2.51
N ARG A 370 3.62 -27.01 3.41
CA ARG A 370 3.15 -27.58 4.68
C ARG A 370 2.12 -28.70 4.48
N MET A 371 1.22 -28.55 3.48
CA MET A 371 0.27 -29.57 3.10
C MET A 371 0.99 -30.86 2.65
N PHE A 372 2.01 -30.72 1.82
CA PHE A 372 2.85 -31.86 1.40
C PHE A 372 3.58 -32.50 2.59
N GLY A 373 4.05 -31.71 3.56
CA GLY A 373 4.61 -32.24 4.81
C GLY A 373 3.62 -33.11 5.60
N MET A 374 2.33 -32.75 5.62
CA MET A 374 1.28 -33.59 6.21
C MET A 374 1.02 -34.86 5.41
N VAL A 375 1.12 -34.83 4.08
CA VAL A 375 1.03 -36.02 3.21
C VAL A 375 2.18 -36.98 3.50
N ARG A 376 3.41 -36.47 3.67
CA ARG A 376 4.57 -37.29 4.08
C ARG A 376 4.36 -37.95 5.44
N GLU A 377 3.82 -37.22 6.42
CA GLU A 377 3.48 -37.78 7.73
C GLU A 377 2.41 -38.86 7.60
N LEU A 378 1.38 -38.64 6.77
CA LEU A 378 0.25 -39.53 6.61
C LEU A 378 0.67 -40.94 6.14
N LEU A 379 1.68 -41.06 5.30
CA LEU A 379 2.18 -42.33 4.78
C LEU A 379 2.64 -43.29 5.89
N GLY A 380 3.23 -42.77 6.97
CA GLY A 380 3.77 -43.58 8.08
C GLY A 380 2.80 -43.79 9.25
N VAL A 381 1.59 -43.21 9.25
CA VAL A 381 0.66 -43.26 10.38
C VAL A 381 -0.16 -44.56 10.33
N LYS A 382 -0.08 -45.34 11.41
CA LYS A 382 -0.85 -46.60 11.60
C LYS A 382 -2.06 -46.42 12.52
N ASP A 383 -2.15 -45.35 13.30
CA ASP A 383 -3.24 -45.05 14.21
C ASP A 383 -4.38 -44.37 13.45
N ASP A 384 -5.55 -45.00 13.40
CA ASP A 384 -6.72 -44.52 12.67
C ASP A 384 -7.20 -43.14 13.14
N THR A 385 -7.09 -42.84 14.44
CA THR A 385 -7.52 -41.54 14.99
C THR A 385 -6.58 -40.44 14.52
N LYS A 386 -5.27 -40.68 14.59
CA LYS A 386 -4.25 -39.75 14.12
C LYS A 386 -4.32 -39.58 12.61
N PHE A 387 -4.50 -40.67 11.86
CA PHE A 387 -4.67 -40.67 10.41
C PHE A 387 -5.85 -39.80 10.00
N ASN A 388 -7.04 -40.04 10.54
CA ASN A 388 -8.22 -39.25 10.19
C ASN A 388 -8.05 -37.77 10.53
N LYS A 389 -7.38 -37.41 11.62
CA LYS A 389 -7.09 -36.03 11.98
C LYS A 389 -6.21 -35.34 10.94
N ILE A 390 -5.13 -35.99 10.48
CA ILE A 390 -4.21 -35.43 9.46
C ILE A 390 -4.93 -35.36 8.11
N PHE A 391 -5.67 -36.42 7.73
CA PHE A 391 -6.39 -36.46 6.48
C PHE A 391 -7.44 -35.35 6.37
N THR A 392 -8.27 -35.16 7.40
CA THR A 392 -9.26 -34.07 7.46
C THR A 392 -8.57 -32.67 7.39
N ARG A 393 -7.37 -32.55 7.95
CA ARG A 393 -6.60 -31.32 7.87
C ARG A 393 -6.09 -31.08 6.45
N ILE A 394 -5.64 -32.12 5.74
CA ILE A 394 -5.23 -32.01 4.32
C ILE A 394 -6.43 -31.60 3.45
N GLU A 395 -7.61 -32.22 3.66
CA GLU A 395 -8.85 -31.87 2.96
C GLU A 395 -9.26 -30.41 3.19
N LYS A 396 -9.10 -29.91 4.42
CA LYS A 396 -9.31 -28.49 4.73
C LYS A 396 -8.29 -27.57 4.01
N TYR A 397 -7.03 -28.01 3.88
CA TYR A 397 -5.99 -27.23 3.19
C TYR A 397 -6.24 -27.14 1.68
N GLU A 398 -6.77 -28.19 1.06
CA GLU A 398 -7.20 -28.18 -0.34
C GLU A 398 -8.32 -27.15 -0.55
N SER A 399 -9.40 -27.19 0.23
CA SER A 399 -10.47 -26.19 0.14
C SER A 399 -9.99 -24.75 0.41
N ILE A 400 -8.96 -24.57 1.24
CA ILE A 400 -8.31 -23.27 1.44
C ILE A 400 -7.50 -22.87 0.19
N SER A 401 -6.83 -23.84 -0.45
CA SER A 401 -6.07 -23.64 -1.69
C SER A 401 -6.94 -23.07 -2.79
N ASP A 402 -8.09 -23.71 -3.07
CA ASP A 402 -9.08 -23.27 -4.06
C ASP A 402 -9.56 -21.85 -3.81
N ASN A 403 -9.91 -21.55 -2.56
CA ASN A 403 -10.35 -20.22 -2.18
C ASN A 403 -9.23 -19.18 -2.32
N MET A 404 -7.98 -19.52 -2.01
CA MET A 404 -6.85 -18.61 -2.17
C MET A 404 -6.58 -18.29 -3.65
N GLU A 405 -6.64 -19.28 -4.54
CA GLU A 405 -6.53 -19.05 -5.99
C GLU A 405 -7.58 -18.04 -6.45
N ILE A 406 -8.87 -18.30 -6.15
CA ILE A 406 -9.99 -17.46 -6.56
C ILE A 406 -9.84 -16.02 -6.02
N GLU A 407 -9.53 -15.86 -4.75
CA GLU A 407 -9.43 -14.55 -4.10
C GLU A 407 -8.24 -13.74 -4.63
N ILE A 408 -7.08 -14.38 -4.85
CA ILE A 408 -5.91 -13.71 -5.42
C ILE A 408 -6.16 -13.36 -6.89
N ALA A 409 -6.81 -14.26 -7.66
CA ALA A 409 -7.18 -13.99 -9.05
C ALA A 409 -8.13 -12.80 -9.16
N ASN A 410 -9.20 -12.77 -8.38
CA ASN A 410 -10.15 -11.64 -8.33
C ASN A 410 -9.46 -10.33 -7.94
N TYR A 411 -8.52 -10.38 -7.01
CA TYR A 411 -7.74 -9.21 -6.63
C TYR A 411 -6.88 -8.69 -7.79
N LEU A 412 -6.15 -9.58 -8.47
CA LEU A 412 -5.31 -9.22 -9.62
C LEU A 412 -6.13 -8.71 -10.82
N ASP A 413 -7.33 -9.24 -11.02
CA ASP A 413 -8.27 -8.78 -12.05
C ASP A 413 -8.72 -7.34 -11.75
N ASN A 414 -9.17 -7.07 -10.53
CA ASN A 414 -9.52 -5.71 -10.09
C ASN A 414 -8.35 -4.72 -10.23
N VAL A 415 -7.10 -5.17 -10.00
CA VAL A 415 -5.90 -4.34 -10.21
C VAL A 415 -5.67 -4.08 -11.69
N SER A 416 -6.01 -5.02 -12.57
CA SER A 416 -5.79 -4.92 -14.01
C SER A 416 -6.69 -3.92 -14.72
N ASP A 417 -7.84 -3.56 -14.12
CA ASP A 417 -8.76 -2.51 -14.61
C ASP A 417 -8.15 -1.09 -14.56
N ALA A 418 -7.07 -0.91 -13.81
CA ALA A 418 -6.37 0.37 -13.75
C ALA A 418 -5.46 0.61 -14.96
N HIS A 419 -5.06 1.86 -15.20
CA HIS A 419 -4.07 2.21 -16.21
C HIS A 419 -2.67 1.71 -15.81
N LEU A 420 -2.35 0.48 -16.22
CA LEU A 420 -1.09 -0.19 -15.93
C LEU A 420 -0.07 -0.05 -17.07
N SER A 421 1.22 -0.08 -16.70
CA SER A 421 2.30 -0.26 -17.67
C SER A 421 2.23 -1.68 -18.28
N ASP A 422 2.75 -1.85 -19.49
CA ASP A 422 2.78 -3.17 -20.16
C ASP A 422 3.60 -4.20 -19.35
N ASP A 423 4.61 -3.73 -18.64
CA ASP A 423 5.43 -4.53 -17.74
C ASP A 423 4.62 -5.04 -16.53
N THR A 424 3.83 -4.17 -15.90
CA THR A 424 2.95 -4.55 -14.80
C THR A 424 1.87 -5.54 -15.24
N LYS A 425 1.31 -5.36 -16.45
CA LYS A 425 0.38 -6.34 -17.05
C LYS A 425 1.02 -7.70 -17.30
N ALA A 426 2.29 -7.72 -17.71
CA ALA A 426 3.03 -8.98 -17.88
C ALA A 426 3.24 -9.69 -16.54
N LYS A 427 3.55 -8.94 -15.46
CA LYS A 427 3.68 -9.48 -14.11
C LYS A 427 2.36 -10.08 -13.60
N ILE A 428 1.23 -9.38 -13.79
CA ILE A 428 -0.08 -9.90 -13.39
C ILE A 428 -0.39 -11.22 -14.11
N ARG A 429 -0.16 -11.31 -15.43
CA ARG A 429 -0.36 -12.56 -16.19
C ARG A 429 0.49 -13.71 -15.67
N ALA A 430 1.74 -13.44 -15.30
CA ALA A 430 2.61 -14.46 -14.71
C ALA A 430 2.11 -14.90 -13.34
N MET A 431 1.67 -13.97 -12.49
CA MET A 431 1.10 -14.27 -11.18
C MET A 431 -0.18 -15.10 -11.27
N LEU A 432 -1.07 -14.80 -12.25
CA LEU A 432 -2.26 -15.62 -12.51
C LEU A 432 -1.89 -17.06 -12.89
N ARG A 433 -0.82 -17.25 -13.68
CA ARG A 433 -0.30 -18.59 -13.95
C ARG A 433 0.30 -19.22 -12.70
N GLU A 434 1.14 -18.47 -11.94
CA GLU A 434 1.73 -18.96 -10.69
C GLU A 434 0.67 -19.52 -9.72
N ILE A 435 -0.45 -18.81 -9.50
CA ILE A 435 -1.48 -19.25 -8.54
C ILE A 435 -2.22 -20.50 -9.00
N SER A 436 -2.52 -20.63 -10.29
CA SER A 436 -3.20 -21.81 -10.82
C SER A 436 -2.30 -23.06 -10.76
N GLU A 437 -1.00 -22.92 -11.02
CA GLU A 437 -0.07 -24.03 -10.88
C GLU A 437 0.15 -24.42 -9.40
N ILE A 438 0.16 -23.44 -8.47
CA ILE A 438 0.28 -23.71 -7.02
C ILE A 438 -0.97 -24.43 -6.48
N GLU A 439 -2.16 -24.08 -6.97
CA GLU A 439 -3.40 -24.80 -6.66
C GLU A 439 -3.32 -26.26 -7.15
N SER A 440 -2.89 -26.49 -8.40
CA SER A 440 -2.72 -27.83 -8.97
C SER A 440 -1.71 -28.70 -8.19
N ILE A 441 -0.69 -28.07 -7.56
CA ILE A 441 0.17 -28.75 -6.58
C ILE A 441 -0.63 -29.19 -5.35
N GLY A 442 -1.53 -28.34 -4.84
CA GLY A 442 -2.43 -28.65 -3.73
C GLY A 442 -3.32 -29.85 -4.04
N ASP A 443 -3.93 -29.86 -5.22
CA ASP A 443 -4.74 -30.95 -5.75
C ASP A 443 -3.96 -32.28 -5.80
N SER A 444 -2.72 -32.25 -6.31
CA SER A 444 -1.86 -33.43 -6.33
C SER A 444 -1.54 -33.93 -4.91
N CYS A 445 -1.30 -33.03 -3.96
CA CYS A 445 -1.14 -33.40 -2.54
C CYS A 445 -2.38 -34.12 -1.99
N TYR A 446 -3.57 -33.61 -2.28
CA TYR A 446 -4.82 -34.24 -1.85
C TYR A 446 -5.06 -35.58 -2.53
N ASN A 447 -4.76 -35.72 -3.83
CA ASN A 447 -4.86 -36.99 -4.56
C ASN A 447 -3.93 -38.07 -4.00
N ILE A 448 -2.70 -37.69 -3.61
CA ILE A 448 -1.78 -38.61 -2.90
C ILE A 448 -2.40 -39.04 -1.58
N ALA A 449 -2.91 -38.10 -0.77
CA ALA A 449 -3.55 -38.42 0.52
C ALA A 449 -4.77 -39.33 0.36
N ARG A 450 -5.62 -39.11 -0.67
CA ARG A 450 -6.76 -39.97 -1.00
C ARG A 450 -6.31 -41.40 -1.37
N THR A 451 -5.21 -41.52 -2.11
CA THR A 451 -4.68 -42.85 -2.47
C THR A 451 -4.14 -43.58 -1.25
N ILE A 452 -3.44 -42.88 -0.34
CA ILE A 452 -2.98 -43.43 0.94
C ILE A 452 -4.20 -43.88 1.80
N ASN A 453 -5.28 -43.07 1.86
CA ASN A 453 -6.51 -43.42 2.58
C ASN A 453 -7.21 -44.65 1.95
N ARG A 454 -7.24 -44.75 0.63
CA ARG A 454 -7.77 -45.93 -0.09
C ARG A 454 -6.97 -47.19 0.24
N LYS A 455 -5.63 -47.08 0.28
CA LYS A 455 -4.73 -48.15 0.67
C LYS A 455 -4.98 -48.59 2.12
N LEU A 456 -5.12 -47.66 3.07
CA LEU A 456 -5.39 -47.99 4.49
C LEU A 456 -6.69 -48.75 4.70
N LYS A 457 -7.74 -48.43 3.92
CA LYS A 457 -9.03 -49.15 3.95
C LYS A 457 -9.01 -50.50 3.25
N GLY A 458 -7.94 -50.80 2.49
CA GLY A 458 -7.71 -52.06 1.83
C GLY A 458 -7.28 -53.17 2.78
N LYS A 459 -7.24 -54.41 2.28
CA LYS A 459 -6.77 -55.58 3.04
C LYS A 459 -5.26 -55.81 2.93
N GLU A 460 -4.61 -55.13 2.01
CA GLU A 460 -3.20 -55.32 1.66
C GLU A 460 -2.41 -54.02 1.92
N ASP A 461 -1.14 -54.17 2.25
CA ASP A 461 -0.23 -53.05 2.50
C ASP A 461 0.90 -53.01 1.46
N PHE A 462 1.55 -51.86 1.35
CA PHE A 462 2.77 -51.73 0.58
C PHE A 462 3.88 -52.61 1.17
N THR A 463 4.77 -53.10 0.32
CA THR A 463 6.00 -53.78 0.77
C THR A 463 6.97 -52.77 1.38
N GLU A 464 7.87 -53.25 2.23
CA GLU A 464 8.92 -52.38 2.83
C GLU A 464 9.71 -51.61 1.76
N LYS A 465 10.03 -52.29 0.66
CA LYS A 465 10.72 -51.67 -0.47
C LYS A 465 9.90 -50.54 -1.17
N GLN A 466 8.58 -50.73 -1.30
CA GLN A 466 7.72 -49.67 -1.83
C GLN A 466 7.64 -48.47 -0.89
N TYR A 467 7.62 -48.69 0.40
CA TYR A 467 7.73 -47.59 1.38
C TYR A 467 9.04 -46.84 1.28
N GLU A 468 10.19 -47.51 1.14
CA GLU A 468 11.49 -46.87 0.92
C GLU A 468 11.48 -46.01 -0.35
N HIS A 469 10.96 -46.55 -1.45
CA HIS A 469 10.86 -45.82 -2.70
C HIS A 469 9.93 -44.60 -2.61
N LEU A 470 8.79 -44.72 -1.93
CA LEU A 470 7.88 -43.58 -1.70
C LEU A 470 8.52 -42.50 -0.82
N HIS A 471 9.28 -42.88 0.21
CA HIS A 471 10.02 -41.93 1.03
C HIS A 471 11.05 -41.16 0.20
N GLN A 472 11.83 -41.86 -0.64
CA GLN A 472 12.80 -41.21 -1.51
C GLN A 472 12.11 -40.28 -2.56
N MET A 473 10.99 -40.72 -3.16
CA MET A 473 10.21 -39.87 -4.07
C MET A 473 9.69 -38.62 -3.36
N PHE A 474 9.19 -38.75 -2.13
CA PHE A 474 8.72 -37.62 -1.34
C PHE A 474 9.84 -36.65 -0.93
N GLU A 475 11.07 -37.14 -0.73
CA GLU A 475 12.22 -36.28 -0.48
C GLU A 475 12.55 -35.44 -1.71
N LEU A 476 12.61 -36.04 -2.88
CA LEU A 476 12.83 -35.31 -4.15
C LEU A 476 11.72 -34.28 -4.41
N THR A 477 10.48 -34.64 -4.16
CA THR A 477 9.31 -33.74 -4.31
C THR A 477 9.37 -32.57 -3.33
N ASP A 478 9.77 -32.80 -2.06
CA ASP A 478 9.92 -31.74 -1.06
C ASP A 478 11.11 -30.79 -1.39
N ASP A 479 12.21 -31.31 -1.96
CA ASP A 479 13.30 -30.45 -2.46
C ASP A 479 12.82 -29.59 -3.63
N SER A 480 12.01 -30.13 -4.55
CA SER A 480 11.39 -29.37 -5.63
C SER A 480 10.51 -28.21 -5.08
N LEU A 481 9.64 -28.47 -4.12
CA LEU A 481 8.81 -27.45 -3.45
C LEU A 481 9.67 -26.39 -2.72
N THR A 482 10.76 -26.82 -2.10
CA THR A 482 11.71 -25.93 -1.42
C THR A 482 12.37 -24.99 -2.43
N GLN A 483 12.80 -25.51 -3.59
CA GLN A 483 13.35 -24.68 -4.67
C GLN A 483 12.33 -23.67 -5.20
N MET A 484 11.07 -24.08 -5.39
CA MET A 484 9.98 -23.18 -5.78
C MET A 484 9.83 -22.02 -4.78
N ASN A 485 9.78 -22.31 -3.49
CA ASN A 485 9.68 -21.28 -2.45
C ASN A 485 10.89 -20.34 -2.43
N VAL A 486 12.10 -20.85 -2.62
CA VAL A 486 13.31 -20.03 -2.79
C VAL A 486 13.20 -19.12 -4.01
N MET A 487 12.70 -19.63 -5.14
CA MET A 487 12.50 -18.85 -6.37
C MET A 487 11.44 -17.76 -6.22
N LEU A 488 10.37 -18.00 -5.48
CA LEU A 488 9.32 -17.03 -5.20
C LEU A 488 9.79 -15.93 -4.23
N THR A 489 10.67 -16.25 -3.26
CA THR A 489 11.14 -15.33 -2.20
C THR A 489 12.48 -14.67 -2.51
N GLY A 490 13.32 -15.27 -3.35
CA GLY A 490 14.73 -14.92 -3.53
C GLY A 490 14.97 -13.58 -4.22
N ARG A 491 16.10 -12.94 -3.85
CA ARG A 491 16.65 -11.78 -4.57
C ARG A 491 17.30 -12.22 -5.88
N ARG A 492 17.30 -11.33 -6.88
CA ARG A 492 17.72 -11.55 -8.28
C ARG A 492 19.09 -12.25 -8.46
N ASP A 493 20.03 -12.04 -7.55
CA ASP A 493 21.46 -12.40 -7.77
C ASP A 493 21.87 -13.79 -7.23
N SER A 494 20.95 -14.53 -6.58
CA SER A 494 21.28 -15.79 -5.89
C SER A 494 20.48 -17.00 -6.36
N LEU A 495 19.74 -16.92 -7.48
CA LEU A 495 18.81 -17.96 -7.89
C LEU A 495 19.43 -18.86 -8.96
N ASP A 496 19.70 -20.10 -8.58
CA ASP A 496 20.13 -21.15 -9.52
C ASP A 496 18.92 -21.92 -10.05
N ILE A 497 18.47 -21.49 -11.22
CA ILE A 497 17.33 -22.08 -11.94
C ILE A 497 17.63 -23.52 -12.38
N ASN A 498 18.89 -23.79 -12.73
CA ASN A 498 19.31 -25.10 -13.16
C ASN A 498 19.05 -26.15 -12.09
N ARG A 499 19.10 -25.74 -10.81
CA ARG A 499 18.79 -26.63 -9.69
C ARG A 499 17.34 -27.12 -9.74
N SER A 500 16.36 -26.22 -10.01
CA SER A 500 14.95 -26.63 -10.14
C SER A 500 14.74 -27.64 -11.28
N PHE A 501 15.33 -27.39 -12.45
CA PHE A 501 15.27 -28.33 -13.58
C PHE A 501 16.00 -29.65 -13.29
N ASN A 502 17.12 -29.62 -12.56
CA ASN A 502 17.82 -30.84 -12.19
C ASN A 502 16.98 -31.73 -11.27
N VAL A 503 16.35 -31.15 -10.25
CA VAL A 503 15.48 -31.90 -9.32
C VAL A 503 14.28 -32.50 -10.07
N GLU A 504 13.65 -31.74 -10.98
CA GLU A 504 12.55 -32.25 -11.82
C GLU A 504 13.00 -33.44 -12.69
N ASN A 505 14.17 -33.33 -13.35
CA ASN A 505 14.73 -34.43 -14.12
C ASN A 505 15.03 -35.66 -13.24
N GLU A 506 15.47 -35.47 -11.99
CA GLU A 506 15.67 -36.58 -11.03
C GLU A 506 14.33 -37.25 -10.69
N ILE A 507 13.26 -36.49 -10.45
CA ILE A 507 11.91 -37.01 -10.20
C ILE A 507 11.44 -37.84 -11.40
N ASN A 508 11.57 -37.33 -12.63
CA ASN A 508 11.19 -38.01 -13.85
C ASN A 508 11.95 -39.32 -14.08
N ASN A 509 13.27 -39.28 -13.90
CA ASN A 509 14.12 -40.47 -14.03
C ASN A 509 13.75 -41.51 -12.97
N TYR A 510 13.54 -41.09 -11.73
CA TYR A 510 13.18 -42.00 -10.64
C TYR A 510 11.79 -42.62 -10.85
N ARG A 511 10.80 -41.81 -11.27
CA ARG A 511 9.47 -42.33 -11.66
C ARG A 511 9.58 -43.39 -12.76
N ASN A 512 10.38 -43.17 -13.81
CA ASN A 512 10.56 -44.14 -14.89
C ASN A 512 11.20 -45.45 -14.40
N GLN A 513 12.18 -45.35 -13.51
CA GLN A 513 12.80 -46.53 -12.89
C GLN A 513 11.78 -47.30 -12.04
N LEU A 514 11.01 -46.63 -11.19
CA LEU A 514 9.99 -47.25 -10.34
C LEU A 514 8.86 -47.89 -11.16
N ARG A 515 8.46 -47.25 -12.26
CA ARG A 515 7.46 -47.79 -13.18
C ARG A 515 7.91 -49.11 -13.81
N SER A 516 9.14 -49.18 -14.34
CA SER A 516 9.71 -50.40 -14.92
C SER A 516 9.83 -51.52 -13.88
N GLN A 517 10.26 -51.16 -12.68
CA GLN A 517 10.36 -52.13 -11.57
C GLN A 517 8.99 -52.66 -11.14
N ASN A 518 7.97 -51.78 -10.99
CA ASN A 518 6.61 -52.14 -10.61
C ASN A 518 6.00 -53.14 -11.60
N ILE A 519 6.20 -52.96 -12.92
CA ILE A 519 5.72 -53.89 -13.93
C ILE A 519 6.33 -55.28 -13.73
N ASN A 520 7.63 -55.38 -13.49
CA ASN A 520 8.31 -56.63 -13.24
C ASN A 520 7.83 -57.32 -11.96
N ASP A 521 7.73 -56.54 -10.87
CA ASP A 521 7.35 -57.04 -9.55
C ASP A 521 5.88 -57.53 -9.51
N VAL A 522 4.96 -56.90 -10.26
CA VAL A 522 3.58 -57.38 -10.46
C VAL A 522 3.58 -58.67 -11.27
N ASN A 523 4.36 -58.76 -12.37
CA ASN A 523 4.46 -59.99 -13.18
C ASN A 523 5.07 -61.15 -12.38
N ASP A 524 6.01 -60.87 -11.49
CA ASP A 524 6.62 -61.84 -10.57
C ASP A 524 5.72 -62.19 -9.39
N HIS A 525 4.48 -61.66 -9.30
CA HIS A 525 3.52 -61.87 -8.19
C HIS A 525 4.05 -61.47 -6.82
N LYS A 526 4.96 -60.50 -6.71
CA LYS A 526 5.46 -60.01 -5.42
C LYS A 526 4.39 -59.27 -4.61
N TYR A 527 3.41 -58.69 -5.29
CA TYR A 527 2.24 -58.03 -4.75
C TYR A 527 1.13 -58.01 -5.82
N THR A 528 -0.09 -57.67 -5.40
CA THR A 528 -1.24 -57.63 -6.29
C THR A 528 -1.18 -56.44 -7.27
N TYR A 529 -1.87 -56.58 -8.40
CA TYR A 529 -2.05 -55.50 -9.34
C TYR A 529 -2.67 -54.25 -8.70
N ALA A 530 -3.60 -54.42 -7.75
CA ALA A 530 -4.25 -53.31 -7.04
C ALA A 530 -3.24 -52.48 -6.21
N ILE A 531 -2.34 -53.16 -5.49
CA ILE A 531 -1.24 -52.48 -4.73
C ILE A 531 -0.27 -51.81 -5.67
N GLY A 532 0.15 -52.47 -6.77
CA GLY A 532 1.02 -51.90 -7.77
C GLY A 532 0.44 -50.63 -8.43
N THR A 533 -0.89 -50.63 -8.65
CA THR A 533 -1.58 -49.45 -9.21
C THR A 533 -1.60 -48.29 -8.21
N MET A 534 -2.01 -48.53 -6.94
CA MET A 534 -2.03 -47.48 -5.91
C MET A 534 -0.63 -46.90 -5.64
N TYR A 535 0.41 -47.74 -5.65
CA TYR A 535 1.79 -47.34 -5.55
C TYR A 535 2.17 -46.39 -6.71
N MET A 536 1.86 -46.76 -7.95
CA MET A 536 2.17 -45.94 -9.14
C MET A 536 1.31 -44.67 -9.24
N ASP A 537 0.06 -44.70 -8.73
CA ASP A 537 -0.77 -43.49 -8.62
C ASP A 537 -0.04 -42.42 -7.78
N ILE A 538 0.52 -42.80 -6.61
CA ILE A 538 1.28 -41.90 -5.73
C ILE A 538 2.53 -41.38 -6.43
N VAL A 539 3.30 -42.28 -7.07
CA VAL A 539 4.54 -41.91 -7.78
C VAL A 539 4.24 -40.95 -8.94
N SER A 540 3.14 -41.19 -9.68
CA SER A 540 2.74 -40.34 -10.81
C SER A 540 2.22 -38.96 -10.37
N GLU A 541 1.52 -38.89 -9.21
CA GLU A 541 1.11 -37.60 -8.66
C GLU A 541 2.32 -36.77 -8.16
N CYS A 542 3.37 -37.42 -7.62
CA CYS A 542 4.61 -36.72 -7.26
C CYS A 542 5.33 -36.11 -8.48
N GLU A 543 5.31 -36.83 -9.62
CA GLU A 543 5.89 -36.34 -10.86
C GLU A 543 5.10 -35.15 -11.43
N LYS A 544 3.75 -35.24 -11.49
CA LYS A 544 2.90 -34.10 -11.89
C LYS A 544 3.15 -32.88 -11.01
N LEU A 545 3.30 -33.09 -9.71
CA LEU A 545 3.62 -32.03 -8.76
C LEU A 545 4.97 -31.37 -9.13
N GLY A 546 5.98 -32.15 -9.52
CA GLY A 546 7.25 -31.64 -10.02
C GLY A 546 7.08 -30.80 -11.28
N ASP A 547 6.25 -31.22 -12.23
CA ASP A 547 5.93 -30.48 -13.46
C ASP A 547 5.25 -29.13 -13.15
N TYR A 548 4.28 -29.09 -12.22
CA TYR A 548 3.64 -27.84 -11.79
C TYR A 548 4.63 -26.90 -11.11
N VAL A 549 5.55 -27.41 -10.29
CA VAL A 549 6.62 -26.62 -9.70
C VAL A 549 7.47 -25.94 -10.77
N ILE A 550 7.86 -26.65 -11.83
CA ILE A 550 8.61 -26.05 -12.95
C ILE A 550 7.78 -24.98 -13.67
N ASN A 551 6.49 -25.21 -13.87
CA ASN A 551 5.61 -24.22 -14.47
C ASN A 551 5.56 -22.92 -13.65
N VAL A 552 5.52 -22.99 -12.30
CA VAL A 552 5.62 -21.82 -11.41
C VAL A 552 6.96 -21.10 -11.60
N VAL A 553 8.07 -21.85 -11.64
CA VAL A 553 9.41 -21.30 -11.84
C VAL A 553 9.53 -20.60 -13.20
N GLU A 554 9.03 -21.22 -14.27
CA GLU A 554 9.02 -20.63 -15.62
C GLU A 554 8.15 -19.38 -15.70
N ALA A 555 6.95 -19.40 -15.11
CA ALA A 555 6.07 -18.23 -15.06
C ALA A 555 6.77 -17.04 -14.38
N ARG A 556 7.49 -17.31 -13.28
CA ARG A 556 8.29 -16.32 -12.57
C ARG A 556 9.44 -15.77 -13.41
N MET A 557 10.06 -16.61 -14.23
CA MET A 557 11.18 -16.29 -15.12
C MET A 557 10.75 -15.48 -16.35
N GLY A 558 9.63 -15.82 -16.97
CA GLY A 558 9.12 -15.13 -18.15
C GLY A 558 8.87 -13.65 -17.91
N THR A 559 8.61 -13.23 -16.66
CA THR A 559 8.57 -11.82 -16.26
C THR A 559 9.96 -11.20 -16.15
N ARG A 560 11.00 -11.98 -15.84
CA ARG A 560 12.38 -11.50 -15.62
C ARG A 560 13.15 -11.24 -16.91
N GLN A 561 12.95 -12.05 -17.93
CA GLN A 561 13.61 -11.85 -19.24
C GLN A 561 13.16 -10.57 -19.97
N ARG A 562 12.01 -9.99 -19.58
CA ARG A 562 11.51 -8.72 -20.13
C ARG A 562 11.97 -7.48 -19.37
N GLU A 563 12.54 -7.65 -18.15
CA GLU A 563 13.11 -6.56 -17.34
C GLU A 563 14.62 -6.35 -17.57
N ALA A 564 15.33 -7.28 -18.21
CA ALA A 564 16.74 -7.20 -18.60
C ALA A 564 16.88 -6.69 -20.03
#